data_04bd3a972e13e6e933601b5977505f87
#
_entry.id   04bd3a972e13e6e933601b5977505f87
#
_cell.length_a   1.000
_cell.length_b   1.000
_cell.length_c   1.000
_cell.angle_alpha   90.00
_cell.angle_beta   90.00
_cell.angle_gamma   90.00
#
_symmetry.space_group_name_H-M   'P 1'
#
loop_
_entity.id
_entity.type
_entity.pdbx_description
1 polymer ?
#
loop_
_entity_poly.entity_id
_entity_poly.type
_entity_poly.pdbx_seq_one_letter_code
_entity_poly.pdbx_strand_id
1 'polypeptide(L)'
;MAIVKPYKGIFPKIHPSVYMSENVVVVGDVEIGEDSSLWFGTVVRGDVNYIRIGKGTNIQDNSVIHVTHGTHPTIIGDYTTVGHRVILHGCKVGNYVLIGMGAIVMDGVEIEDYVLVGAGALLTPNKKFPSGVLVAGFPAKVVRDLKPEEIEHIKQSAQNYIAYKNSYLNGSE
;
A
#
# COMPACT_ATOMS: atom_id res chain seq x y z
N MET A 1 -4.67 4.55 -20.21
CA MET A 1 -5.35 3.38 -19.59
C MET A 1 -4.37 2.62 -18.75
N ALA A 2 -4.83 2.02 -17.65
CA ALA A 2 -4.03 1.09 -16.85
C ALA A 2 -3.69 -0.18 -17.65
N ILE A 3 -2.56 -0.80 -17.34
CA ILE A 3 -2.07 -2.04 -17.96
C ILE A 3 -2.30 -3.19 -16.96
N VAL A 4 -3.24 -4.09 -17.25
CA VAL A 4 -3.50 -5.27 -16.44
C VAL A 4 -3.13 -6.51 -17.25
N LYS A 5 -2.17 -7.31 -16.74
CA LYS A 5 -1.63 -8.46 -17.47
C LYS A 5 -1.59 -9.72 -16.60
N PRO A 6 -1.85 -10.90 -17.20
CA PRO A 6 -1.59 -12.17 -16.54
C PRO A 6 -0.07 -12.46 -16.47
N TYR A 7 0.30 -13.29 -15.52
CA TYR A 7 1.59 -13.96 -15.50
C TYR A 7 1.37 -15.47 -15.32
N LYS A 8 1.95 -16.28 -16.22
CA LYS A 8 1.74 -17.77 -16.24
C LYS A 8 0.27 -18.19 -16.15
N GLY A 9 -0.62 -17.47 -16.84
CA GLY A 9 -2.05 -17.75 -16.87
C GLY A 9 -2.85 -17.24 -15.66
N ILE A 10 -2.22 -16.65 -14.66
CA ILE A 10 -2.89 -16.06 -13.49
C ILE A 10 -3.17 -14.58 -13.77
N PHE A 11 -4.45 -14.22 -13.76
CA PHE A 11 -4.92 -12.85 -13.96
C PHE A 11 -5.14 -12.14 -12.62
N PRO A 12 -4.85 -10.84 -12.54
CA PRO A 12 -5.24 -10.03 -11.38
C PRO A 12 -6.77 -10.06 -11.17
N LYS A 13 -7.18 -10.16 -9.90
CA LYS A 13 -8.58 -10.03 -9.46
C LYS A 13 -8.76 -8.65 -8.83
N ILE A 14 -9.45 -7.77 -9.52
CA ILE A 14 -9.64 -6.38 -9.13
C ILE A 14 -11.12 -6.13 -8.95
N HIS A 15 -11.51 -5.63 -7.76
CA HIS A 15 -12.92 -5.31 -7.50
C HIS A 15 -13.38 -4.19 -8.45
N PRO A 16 -14.64 -4.24 -8.99
CA PRO A 16 -15.14 -3.25 -9.96
C PRO A 16 -15.11 -1.79 -9.50
N SER A 17 -15.15 -1.53 -8.20
CA SER A 17 -15.09 -0.17 -7.64
C SER A 17 -13.66 0.40 -7.51
N VAL A 18 -12.63 -0.39 -7.84
CA VAL A 18 -11.23 0.07 -7.75
C VAL A 18 -10.96 1.09 -8.84
N TYR A 19 -10.36 2.21 -8.46
CA TYR A 19 -9.85 3.20 -9.40
C TYR A 19 -8.38 2.91 -9.76
N MET A 20 -8.07 2.97 -11.03
CA MET A 20 -6.70 2.90 -11.54
C MET A 20 -6.47 4.04 -12.51
N SER A 21 -5.52 4.92 -12.17
CA SER A 21 -5.09 6.00 -13.06
C SER A 21 -4.46 5.46 -14.35
N GLU A 22 -4.26 6.33 -15.35
CA GLU A 22 -3.47 5.99 -16.52
C GLU A 22 -2.07 5.56 -16.12
N ASN A 23 -1.46 4.69 -16.93
CA ASN A 23 -0.11 4.13 -16.74
C ASN A 23 0.14 3.34 -15.44
N VAL A 24 -0.89 2.98 -14.68
CA VAL A 24 -0.80 1.94 -13.63
C VAL A 24 -0.54 0.60 -14.28
N VAL A 25 0.32 -0.22 -13.66
CA VAL A 25 0.64 -1.57 -14.13
C VAL A 25 0.31 -2.58 -13.03
N VAL A 26 -0.56 -3.56 -13.33
CA VAL A 26 -0.90 -4.66 -12.42
C VAL A 26 -0.64 -5.99 -13.13
N VAL A 27 0.18 -6.87 -12.54
CA VAL A 27 0.61 -8.12 -13.19
C VAL A 27 0.49 -9.31 -12.24
N GLY A 28 -0.08 -10.41 -12.75
CA GLY A 28 -0.01 -11.73 -12.11
C GLY A 28 -0.99 -11.94 -10.96
N ASP A 29 -0.54 -12.66 -9.92
CA ASP A 29 -1.37 -13.03 -8.76
C ASP A 29 -1.55 -11.86 -7.80
N VAL A 30 -2.45 -10.97 -8.15
CA VAL A 30 -2.81 -9.77 -7.39
C VAL A 30 -4.31 -9.78 -7.12
N GLU A 31 -4.71 -9.51 -5.88
CA GLU A 31 -6.10 -9.24 -5.52
C GLU A 31 -6.21 -7.84 -4.89
N ILE A 32 -7.20 -7.05 -5.33
CA ILE A 32 -7.43 -5.68 -4.85
C ILE A 32 -8.88 -5.54 -4.41
N GLY A 33 -9.08 -5.18 -3.14
CA GLY A 33 -10.38 -5.02 -2.50
C GLY A 33 -11.15 -3.78 -2.95
N GLU A 34 -12.44 -3.76 -2.61
CA GLU A 34 -13.37 -2.69 -2.96
C GLU A 34 -12.86 -1.30 -2.49
N ASP A 35 -13.26 -0.28 -3.22
CA ASP A 35 -12.96 1.14 -2.93
C ASP A 35 -11.48 1.51 -2.82
N SER A 36 -10.58 0.62 -3.20
CA SER A 36 -9.16 0.92 -3.29
C SER A 36 -8.80 1.74 -4.53
N SER A 37 -7.62 2.36 -4.52
CA SER A 37 -7.16 3.19 -5.64
C SER A 37 -5.66 3.05 -5.89
N LEU A 38 -5.29 2.94 -7.16
CA LEU A 38 -3.92 2.95 -7.63
C LEU A 38 -3.68 4.20 -8.47
N TRP A 39 -2.68 4.99 -8.09
CA TRP A 39 -2.43 6.30 -8.67
C TRP A 39 -1.32 6.25 -9.74
N PHE A 40 -1.06 7.36 -10.39
CA PHE A 40 -0.23 7.44 -11.59
C PHE A 40 1.15 6.81 -11.44
N GLY A 41 1.53 5.96 -12.39
CA GLY A 41 2.83 5.31 -12.41
C GLY A 41 3.04 4.21 -11.37
N THR A 42 2.00 3.83 -10.63
CA THR A 42 2.08 2.71 -9.66
C THR A 42 2.28 1.38 -10.38
N VAL A 43 3.16 0.54 -9.85
CA VAL A 43 3.41 -0.83 -10.32
C VAL A 43 3.10 -1.84 -9.21
N VAL A 44 2.20 -2.78 -9.48
CA VAL A 44 1.85 -3.89 -8.59
C VAL A 44 2.13 -5.20 -9.33
N ARG A 45 3.21 -5.89 -8.97
CA ARG A 45 3.69 -7.05 -9.72
C ARG A 45 3.78 -8.30 -8.84
N GLY A 46 2.75 -9.15 -8.94
CA GLY A 46 2.64 -10.46 -8.27
C GLY A 46 3.00 -11.61 -9.21
N ASP A 47 4.24 -11.64 -9.72
CA ASP A 47 4.71 -12.61 -10.72
C ASP A 47 5.35 -13.86 -10.10
N VAL A 48 6.09 -13.71 -9.01
CA VAL A 48 6.83 -14.81 -8.35
C VAL A 48 6.31 -15.16 -6.97
N ASN A 49 5.30 -14.43 -6.50
CA ASN A 49 4.49 -14.68 -5.30
C ASN A 49 3.22 -13.82 -5.40
N TYR A 50 2.32 -13.92 -4.44
CA TYR A 50 1.05 -13.19 -4.48
C TYR A 50 1.11 -11.83 -3.78
N ILE A 51 0.23 -10.92 -4.22
CA ILE A 51 -0.05 -9.63 -3.58
C ILE A 51 -1.53 -9.57 -3.22
N ARG A 52 -1.83 -9.12 -2.01
CA ARG A 52 -3.21 -8.88 -1.55
C ARG A 52 -3.31 -7.47 -1.00
N ILE A 53 -4.24 -6.69 -1.53
CA ILE A 53 -4.53 -5.32 -1.12
C ILE A 53 -5.97 -5.29 -0.62
N GLY A 54 -6.17 -4.86 0.60
CA GLY A 54 -7.47 -4.75 1.25
C GLY A 54 -8.36 -3.67 0.64
N LYS A 55 -9.51 -3.44 1.24
CA LYS A 55 -10.50 -2.45 0.81
C LYS A 55 -10.13 -1.03 1.28
N GLY A 56 -10.57 -0.03 0.51
CA GLY A 56 -10.37 1.39 0.85
C GLY A 56 -8.91 1.81 0.93
N THR A 57 -7.99 0.99 0.42
CA THR A 57 -6.54 1.22 0.47
C THR A 57 -6.09 1.98 -0.77
N ASN A 58 -5.23 2.99 -0.56
CA ASN A 58 -4.71 3.77 -1.68
C ASN A 58 -3.19 3.60 -1.83
N ILE A 59 -2.75 3.37 -3.06
CA ILE A 59 -1.34 3.27 -3.44
C ILE A 59 -1.03 4.47 -4.33
N GLN A 60 -0.26 5.41 -3.80
CA GLN A 60 -0.03 6.69 -4.45
C GLN A 60 1.08 6.63 -5.51
N ASP A 61 1.21 7.72 -6.23
CA ASP A 61 1.97 7.85 -7.46
C ASP A 61 3.40 7.30 -7.36
N ASN A 62 3.80 6.61 -8.43
CA ASN A 62 5.14 6.03 -8.60
C ASN A 62 5.57 5.05 -7.51
N SER A 63 4.64 4.48 -6.77
CA SER A 63 4.94 3.43 -5.78
C SER A 63 5.07 2.06 -6.45
N VAL A 64 5.90 1.20 -5.84
CA VAL A 64 6.15 -0.15 -6.35
C VAL A 64 5.83 -1.17 -5.27
N ILE A 65 4.96 -2.11 -5.61
CA ILE A 65 4.58 -3.24 -4.77
C ILE A 65 5.07 -4.52 -5.44
N HIS A 66 5.96 -5.24 -4.78
CA HIS A 66 6.52 -6.47 -5.31
C HIS A 66 6.70 -7.52 -4.21
N VAL A 67 7.27 -8.66 -4.56
CA VAL A 67 7.32 -9.88 -3.74
C VAL A 67 8.65 -10.61 -3.93
N THR A 68 9.02 -11.47 -2.98
CA THR A 68 10.14 -12.39 -3.15
C THR A 68 9.65 -13.79 -3.49
N HIS A 69 10.28 -14.41 -4.47
CA HIS A 69 9.95 -15.74 -4.98
C HIS A 69 9.79 -16.77 -3.83
N GLY A 70 8.61 -17.36 -3.75
CA GLY A 70 8.28 -18.48 -2.88
C GLY A 70 8.31 -18.20 -1.37
N THR A 71 8.86 -17.08 -0.90
CA THR A 71 9.08 -16.84 0.54
C THR A 71 8.29 -15.68 1.13
N HIS A 72 8.29 -14.52 0.47
CA HIS A 72 7.69 -13.31 1.03
C HIS A 72 6.66 -12.71 0.07
N PRO A 73 5.34 -13.01 0.25
CA PRO A 73 4.27 -12.27 -0.41
C PRO A 73 4.17 -10.86 0.16
N THR A 74 3.44 -9.99 -0.51
CA THR A 74 3.08 -8.67 0.03
C THR A 74 1.59 -8.61 0.32
N ILE A 75 1.27 -8.28 1.57
CA ILE A 75 -0.11 -8.17 2.05
C ILE A 75 -0.29 -6.78 2.65
N ILE A 76 -1.30 -6.06 2.20
CA ILE A 76 -1.65 -4.73 2.68
C ILE A 76 -3.10 -4.79 3.14
N GLY A 77 -3.35 -4.37 4.36
CA GLY A 77 -4.67 -4.38 4.99
C GLY A 77 -5.62 -3.33 4.44
N ASP A 78 -6.73 -3.17 5.14
CA ASP A 78 -7.82 -2.27 4.79
C ASP A 78 -7.50 -0.82 5.20
N TYR A 79 -8.04 0.15 4.43
CA TYR A 79 -7.95 1.58 4.73
C TYR A 79 -6.52 2.09 5.00
N THR A 80 -5.56 1.48 4.33
CA THR A 80 -4.15 1.85 4.44
C THR A 80 -3.78 2.86 3.36
N THR A 81 -3.02 3.88 3.75
CA THR A 81 -2.48 4.89 2.83
C THR A 81 -1.01 4.62 2.57
N VAL A 82 -0.67 4.32 1.33
CA VAL A 82 0.70 4.17 0.87
C VAL A 82 1.09 5.42 0.08
N GLY A 83 1.94 6.24 0.66
CA GLY A 83 2.35 7.53 0.10
C GLY A 83 3.14 7.41 -1.22
N HIS A 84 3.39 8.57 -1.86
CA HIS A 84 4.09 8.63 -3.14
C HIS A 84 5.49 8.02 -3.07
N ARG A 85 5.90 7.30 -4.14
CA ARG A 85 7.23 6.71 -4.30
C ARG A 85 7.65 5.74 -3.20
N VAL A 86 6.69 5.09 -2.57
CA VAL A 86 6.94 4.03 -1.57
C VAL A 86 7.29 2.72 -2.27
N ILE A 87 8.19 1.95 -1.66
CA ILE A 87 8.49 0.57 -2.07
C ILE A 87 8.02 -0.38 -0.96
N LEU A 88 7.09 -1.27 -1.29
CA LEU A 88 6.70 -2.39 -0.44
C LEU A 88 7.15 -3.69 -1.10
N HIS A 89 8.02 -4.42 -0.45
CA HIS A 89 8.61 -5.63 -1.01
C HIS A 89 8.58 -6.76 0.01
N GLY A 90 7.77 -7.81 -0.27
CA GLY A 90 7.72 -9.01 0.56
C GLY A 90 7.33 -8.78 2.02
N CYS A 91 6.38 -7.90 2.30
CA CYS A 91 6.05 -7.45 3.65
C CYS A 91 4.55 -7.59 3.97
N LYS A 92 4.22 -7.49 5.25
CA LYS A 92 2.83 -7.42 5.73
C LYS A 92 2.58 -6.07 6.37
N VAL A 93 1.53 -5.40 5.92
CA VAL A 93 1.06 -4.11 6.43
C VAL A 93 -0.37 -4.29 6.91
N GLY A 94 -0.65 -3.88 8.14
CA GLY A 94 -1.96 -3.97 8.78
C GLY A 94 -2.97 -2.98 8.22
N ASN A 95 -4.07 -2.84 8.96
CA ASN A 95 -5.16 -1.93 8.63
C ASN A 95 -4.89 -0.54 9.19
N TYR A 96 -5.44 0.50 8.52
CA TYR A 96 -5.27 1.88 8.99
C TYR A 96 -3.81 2.25 9.26
N VAL A 97 -2.93 1.86 8.35
CA VAL A 97 -1.51 2.26 8.37
C VAL A 97 -1.32 3.42 7.39
N LEU A 98 -0.54 4.41 7.78
CA LEU A 98 -0.09 5.45 6.86
C LEU A 98 1.41 5.34 6.66
N ILE A 99 1.82 5.04 5.44
CA ILE A 99 3.22 4.94 5.05
C ILE A 99 3.62 6.23 4.34
N GLY A 100 4.51 7.00 4.96
CA GLY A 100 4.98 8.26 4.44
C GLY A 100 5.73 8.12 3.12
N MET A 101 5.65 9.16 2.29
CA MET A 101 6.25 9.19 0.96
C MET A 101 7.73 8.82 0.95
N GLY A 102 8.16 8.04 -0.05
CA GLY A 102 9.54 7.62 -0.22
C GLY A 102 10.05 6.58 0.77
N ALA A 103 9.21 6.05 1.66
CA ALA A 103 9.60 4.97 2.56
C ALA A 103 9.88 3.66 1.80
N ILE A 104 10.76 2.83 2.37
CA ILE A 104 11.09 1.50 1.84
C ILE A 104 10.81 0.47 2.93
N VAL A 105 9.95 -0.49 2.61
CA VAL A 105 9.59 -1.61 3.49
C VAL A 105 10.07 -2.91 2.86
N MET A 106 11.00 -3.58 3.53
CA MET A 106 11.71 -4.75 2.99
C MET A 106 11.10 -6.08 3.44
N ASP A 107 11.66 -7.16 2.91
CA ASP A 107 11.18 -8.53 3.10
C ASP A 107 11.02 -8.93 4.58
N GLY A 108 9.91 -9.59 4.86
CA GLY A 108 9.61 -10.10 6.19
C GLY A 108 9.28 -9.03 7.24
N VAL A 109 9.17 -7.76 6.84
CA VAL A 109 8.66 -6.71 7.74
C VAL A 109 7.18 -6.94 8.00
N GLU A 110 6.78 -6.84 9.26
CA GLU A 110 5.39 -6.86 9.70
C GLU A 110 5.07 -5.54 10.41
N ILE A 111 4.08 -4.83 9.89
CA ILE A 111 3.55 -3.58 10.47
C ILE A 111 2.13 -3.88 10.94
N GLU A 112 1.86 -3.72 12.23
CA GLU A 112 0.52 -3.92 12.78
C GLU A 112 -0.42 -2.72 12.46
N ASP A 113 -1.67 -2.80 12.93
CA ASP A 113 -2.68 -1.78 12.66
C ASP A 113 -2.32 -0.42 13.30
N TYR A 114 -2.82 0.67 12.73
CA TYR A 114 -2.63 2.03 13.26
C TYR A 114 -1.17 2.43 13.45
N VAL A 115 -0.34 2.18 12.47
CA VAL A 115 1.05 2.65 12.47
C VAL A 115 1.22 3.82 11.51
N LEU A 116 1.96 4.83 11.94
CA LEU A 116 2.41 5.93 11.10
C LEU A 116 3.90 5.74 10.79
N VAL A 117 4.23 5.51 9.53
CA VAL A 117 5.61 5.44 9.06
C VAL A 117 6.01 6.78 8.48
N GLY A 118 7.08 7.36 9.01
CA GLY A 118 7.62 8.64 8.55
C GLY A 118 8.13 8.60 7.11
N ALA A 119 8.08 9.74 6.42
CA ALA A 119 8.61 9.86 5.07
C ALA A 119 10.10 9.49 5.00
N GLY A 120 10.50 8.78 3.94
CA GLY A 120 11.88 8.34 3.71
C GLY A 120 12.39 7.28 4.68
N ALA A 121 11.55 6.69 5.52
CA ALA A 121 11.97 5.66 6.46
C ALA A 121 12.41 4.37 5.75
N LEU A 122 13.45 3.70 6.28
CA LEU A 122 13.91 2.40 5.82
C LEU A 122 13.61 1.33 6.85
N LEU A 123 12.58 0.51 6.60
CA LEU A 123 12.21 -0.62 7.42
C LEU A 123 12.98 -1.86 6.93
N THR A 124 14.03 -2.23 7.66
CA THR A 124 14.96 -3.31 7.30
C THR A 124 14.33 -4.69 7.50
N PRO A 125 14.85 -5.73 6.83
CA PRO A 125 14.21 -7.06 6.80
C PRO A 125 13.90 -7.66 8.16
N ASN A 126 12.79 -8.40 8.21
CA ASN A 126 12.35 -9.19 9.37
C ASN A 126 12.07 -8.36 10.64
N LYS A 127 11.80 -7.07 10.51
CA LYS A 127 11.39 -6.22 11.63
C LYS A 127 9.88 -6.27 11.85
N LYS A 128 9.48 -6.16 13.11
CA LYS A 128 8.08 -6.08 13.52
C LYS A 128 7.84 -4.77 14.24
N PHE A 129 6.76 -4.09 13.85
CA PHE A 129 6.35 -2.81 14.43
C PHE A 129 4.94 -2.96 15.02
N PRO A 130 4.78 -2.74 16.34
CA PRO A 130 3.51 -2.95 17.03
C PRO A 130 2.49 -1.86 16.65
N SER A 131 1.24 -2.14 16.97
CA SER A 131 0.11 -1.22 16.76
C SER A 131 0.28 0.11 17.49
N GLY A 132 -0.24 1.18 16.90
CA GLY A 132 -0.40 2.47 17.58
C GLY A 132 0.89 3.29 17.72
N VAL A 133 1.90 3.07 16.88
CA VAL A 133 3.20 3.75 17.01
C VAL A 133 3.58 4.58 15.79
N LEU A 134 4.42 5.59 16.04
CA LEU A 134 5.21 6.28 15.01
C LEU A 134 6.53 5.55 14.79
N VAL A 135 6.79 5.20 13.55
CA VAL A 135 8.03 4.57 13.08
C VAL A 135 8.75 5.52 12.15
N ALA A 136 10.02 5.80 12.38
CA ALA A 136 10.78 6.70 11.52
C ALA A 136 12.28 6.40 11.56
N GLY A 137 13.01 6.91 10.59
CA GLY A 137 14.46 6.84 10.52
C GLY A 137 15.03 5.95 9.44
N PHE A 138 16.37 5.94 9.33
CA PHE A 138 17.15 5.19 8.36
C PHE A 138 18.41 4.61 9.07
N PRO A 139 18.34 3.36 9.61
CA PRO A 139 17.20 2.43 9.66
C PRO A 139 16.09 2.91 10.60
N ALA A 140 14.85 2.51 10.28
CA ALA A 140 13.67 2.90 11.02
C ALA A 140 13.55 2.19 12.37
N LYS A 141 13.02 2.94 13.35
CA LYS A 141 12.72 2.45 14.71
C LYS A 141 11.39 3.01 15.18
N VAL A 142 10.80 2.37 16.19
CA VAL A 142 9.70 2.97 16.94
C VAL A 142 10.21 4.23 17.63
N VAL A 143 9.54 5.36 17.41
CA VAL A 143 9.88 6.66 17.99
C VAL A 143 9.08 6.91 19.27
N ARG A 144 7.77 6.67 19.20
CA ARG A 144 6.79 6.88 20.28
C ARG A 144 5.43 6.31 19.91
N ASP A 145 4.54 6.30 20.87
CA ASP A 145 3.12 6.03 20.62
C ASP A 145 2.50 7.16 19.79
N LEU A 146 1.47 6.82 19.02
CA LEU A 146 0.67 7.80 18.28
C LEU A 146 -0.20 8.62 19.24
N LYS A 147 -0.39 9.88 18.88
CA LYS A 147 -1.39 10.73 19.51
C LYS A 147 -2.78 10.47 18.91
N PRO A 148 -3.86 10.74 19.66
CA PRO A 148 -5.23 10.56 19.15
C PRO A 148 -5.50 11.26 17.82
N GLU A 149 -5.01 12.49 17.65
CA GLU A 149 -5.15 13.25 16.40
C GLU A 149 -4.43 12.62 15.21
N GLU A 150 -3.33 11.88 15.43
CA GLU A 150 -2.60 11.16 14.38
C GLU A 150 -3.38 9.93 13.93
N ILE A 151 -4.04 9.23 14.85
CA ILE A 151 -4.93 8.11 14.53
C ILE A 151 -6.11 8.60 13.68
N GLU A 152 -6.73 9.71 14.06
CA GLU A 152 -7.81 10.31 13.26
C GLU A 152 -7.33 10.78 11.89
N HIS A 153 -6.11 11.33 11.80
CA HIS A 153 -5.50 11.71 10.53
C HIS A 153 -5.31 10.50 9.61
N ILE A 154 -4.85 9.36 10.12
CA ILE A 154 -4.71 8.12 9.36
C ILE A 154 -6.04 7.68 8.76
N LYS A 155 -7.10 7.65 9.58
CA LYS A 155 -8.46 7.30 9.12
C LYS A 155 -8.97 8.27 8.06
N GLN A 156 -8.83 9.57 8.32
CA GLN A 156 -9.28 10.61 7.39
C GLN A 156 -8.53 10.57 6.06
N SER A 157 -7.23 10.23 6.07
CA SER A 157 -6.43 10.07 4.86
C SER A 157 -7.03 9.01 3.93
N ALA A 158 -7.38 7.83 4.45
CA ALA A 158 -8.02 6.78 3.66
C ALA A 158 -9.36 7.23 3.09
N GLN A 159 -10.20 7.89 3.89
CA GLN A 159 -11.50 8.41 3.44
C GLN A 159 -11.35 9.48 2.35
N ASN A 160 -10.38 10.37 2.49
CA ASN A 160 -10.10 11.39 1.48
C ASN A 160 -9.76 10.74 0.13
N TYR A 161 -8.93 9.69 0.11
CA TYR A 161 -8.58 9.01 -1.13
C TYR A 161 -9.73 8.24 -1.77
N ILE A 162 -10.67 7.71 -0.96
CA ILE A 162 -11.94 7.18 -1.48
C ILE A 162 -12.77 8.30 -2.14
N ALA A 163 -12.85 9.47 -1.53
CA ALA A 163 -13.54 10.62 -2.11
C ALA A 163 -12.85 11.10 -3.40
N TYR A 164 -11.52 11.22 -3.39
CA TYR A 164 -10.76 11.65 -4.58
C TYR A 164 -10.96 10.70 -5.75
N LYS A 165 -10.82 9.37 -5.55
CA LYS A 165 -11.06 8.41 -6.63
C LYS A 165 -12.48 8.52 -7.21
N ASN A 166 -13.47 8.76 -6.36
CA ASN A 166 -14.85 8.91 -6.81
C ASN A 166 -15.02 10.17 -7.70
N SER A 167 -14.34 11.26 -7.37
CA SER A 167 -14.30 12.44 -8.24
C SER A 167 -13.70 12.13 -9.60
N TYR A 168 -12.59 11.39 -9.66
CA TYR A 168 -11.98 10.96 -10.93
C TYR A 168 -12.89 10.03 -11.74
N LEU A 169 -13.59 9.09 -11.08
CA LEU A 169 -14.52 8.18 -11.76
C LEU A 169 -15.75 8.90 -12.32
N ASN A 170 -16.23 9.91 -11.64
CA ASN A 170 -17.45 10.64 -12.02
C ASN A 170 -17.18 11.77 -13.01
N GLY A 171 -15.91 11.99 -13.42
CA GLY A 171 -15.56 13.05 -14.37
C GLY A 171 -15.94 14.44 -13.86
N SER A 172 -15.85 14.69 -12.56
CA SER A 172 -16.12 16.01 -11.97
C SER A 172 -15.03 16.98 -12.44
N GLU A 173 -15.37 17.80 -13.45
CA GLU A 173 -14.62 19.00 -13.79
C GLU A 173 -14.71 20.05 -12.66
#